data_e9ebd62d038f16dbb9ee172d9c904b67
#
_entry.id   e9ebd62d038f16dbb9ee172d9c904b67
#
_cell.length_a   1.000
_cell.length_b   1.000
_cell.length_c   1.000
_cell.angle_alpha   90.00
_cell.angle_beta   90.00
_cell.angle_gamma   90.00
#
_symmetry.space_group_name_H-M   'P 1'
#
loop_
_entity.id
_entity.type
_entity.pdbx_description
1 polymer ?
#
loop_
_entity_poly.entity_id
_entity_poly.type
_entity_poly.pdbx_seq_one_letter_code
_entity_poly.pdbx_strand_id
1 'polypeptide(L)'
;MRVREFANERGVNLVVRRFAATTRTAEDAARQIGTEVERIVKSLVFMADGEPVVVLCSGRSRVDEARLAAALGASGVRRATADEAKRLTGYAIGGVPPFAHAQLCRVLADQGLLAFDEVWAAAGLPDAVFPIVPSDLLRIADAEVAAVAG
;
A
#
# COMPACT_ATOMS: atom_id res chain seq x y z
N MET A 1 15.22 7.99 -6.85
CA MET A 1 14.05 7.72 -6.00
C MET A 1 14.03 6.25 -5.62
N ARG A 2 13.92 5.99 -4.35
CA ARG A 2 14.04 4.63 -3.79
C ARG A 2 12.97 3.65 -4.31
N VAL A 3 11.72 4.10 -4.41
CA VAL A 3 10.61 3.27 -4.88
C VAL A 3 10.83 2.84 -6.33
N ARG A 4 11.24 3.78 -7.18
CA ARG A 4 11.52 3.50 -8.59
C ARG A 4 12.70 2.55 -8.76
N GLU A 5 13.76 2.75 -7.99
CA GLU A 5 14.94 1.89 -8.02
C GLU A 5 14.60 0.47 -7.61
N PHE A 6 13.80 0.33 -6.54
CA PHE A 6 13.36 -0.96 -6.05
C PHE A 6 12.60 -1.75 -7.12
N ALA A 7 11.65 -1.10 -7.79
CA ALA A 7 10.87 -1.72 -8.85
C ALA A 7 11.73 -2.02 -10.09
N ASN A 8 12.61 -1.09 -10.44
CA ASN A 8 13.48 -1.24 -11.61
C ASN A 8 14.41 -2.45 -11.46
N GLU A 9 14.96 -2.67 -10.27
CA GLU A 9 15.78 -3.84 -9.98
C GLU A 9 15.00 -5.15 -10.15
N ARG A 10 13.69 -5.09 -10.10
CA ARG A 10 12.78 -6.24 -10.25
C ARG A 10 12.07 -6.26 -11.60
N GLY A 11 12.59 -5.50 -12.56
CA GLY A 11 12.15 -5.54 -13.96
C GLY A 11 10.94 -4.68 -14.30
N VAL A 12 10.55 -3.75 -13.42
CA VAL A 12 9.42 -2.85 -13.68
C VAL A 12 9.89 -1.40 -13.65
N ASN A 13 9.65 -0.68 -14.75
CA ASN A 13 9.96 0.73 -14.86
C ASN A 13 8.73 1.56 -14.50
N LEU A 14 8.71 2.11 -13.28
CA LEU A 14 7.59 2.92 -12.81
C LEU A 14 7.60 4.30 -13.41
N VAL A 15 6.41 4.78 -13.80
CA VAL A 15 6.20 6.16 -14.23
C VAL A 15 5.50 6.89 -13.08
N VAL A 16 6.26 7.68 -12.34
CA VAL A 16 5.73 8.41 -11.18
C VAL A 16 5.10 9.70 -11.65
N ARG A 17 3.86 9.93 -11.20
CA ARG A 17 3.10 11.15 -11.47
C ARG A 17 3.01 11.98 -10.18
N ARG A 18 3.36 13.25 -10.29
CA ARG A 18 3.24 14.21 -9.18
C ARG A 18 1.97 15.02 -9.33
N PHE A 19 1.33 15.35 -8.21
CA PHE A 19 0.15 16.20 -8.20
C PHE A 19 0.54 17.65 -7.95
N ALA A 20 -0.25 18.58 -8.51
CA ALA A 20 -0.07 20.01 -8.26
C ALA A 20 -0.57 20.41 -6.87
N ALA A 21 -1.53 19.65 -6.32
CA ALA A 21 -2.10 19.89 -5.00
C ALA A 21 -1.92 18.65 -4.13
N THR A 22 -1.74 18.86 -2.82
CA THR A 22 -1.62 17.76 -1.86
C THR A 22 -2.95 17.01 -1.77
N THR A 23 -2.88 15.68 -1.83
CA THR A 23 -4.04 14.83 -1.63
C THR A 23 -4.06 14.33 -0.19
N ARG A 24 -5.26 14.28 0.41
CA ARG A 24 -5.43 13.81 1.79
C ARG A 24 -6.14 12.46 1.87
N THR A 25 -6.92 12.14 0.84
CA THR A 25 -7.74 10.94 0.81
C THR A 25 -7.54 10.19 -0.49
N ALA A 26 -7.97 8.92 -0.51
CA ALA A 26 -7.98 8.13 -1.75
C ALA A 26 -8.90 8.76 -2.80
N GLU A 27 -10.01 9.35 -2.38
CA GLU A 27 -10.93 10.07 -3.28
C GLU A 27 -10.25 11.26 -3.94
N ASP A 28 -9.46 12.03 -3.18
CA ASP A 28 -8.71 13.16 -3.73
C ASP A 28 -7.69 12.68 -4.77
N ALA A 29 -6.96 11.62 -4.46
CA ALA A 29 -6.00 11.03 -5.39
C ALA A 29 -6.68 10.56 -6.67
N ALA A 30 -7.81 9.88 -6.55
CA ALA A 30 -8.57 9.40 -7.70
C ALA A 30 -9.02 10.55 -8.61
N ARG A 31 -9.49 11.65 -8.03
CA ARG A 31 -9.87 12.84 -8.81
C ARG A 31 -8.68 13.46 -9.54
N GLN A 32 -7.54 13.57 -8.88
CA GLN A 32 -6.33 14.14 -9.49
C GLN A 32 -5.81 13.28 -10.66
N ILE A 33 -5.93 11.97 -10.53
CA ILE A 33 -5.51 11.03 -11.58
C ILE A 33 -6.55 10.95 -12.69
N GLY A 34 -7.84 11.07 -12.36
CA GLY A 34 -8.94 10.84 -13.29
C GLY A 34 -9.35 9.37 -13.34
N THR A 35 -9.23 8.67 -12.22
CA THR A 35 -9.60 7.26 -12.11
C THR A 35 -10.63 7.04 -10.99
N GLU A 36 -11.07 5.80 -10.83
CA GLU A 36 -12.01 5.42 -9.78
C GLU A 36 -11.26 5.19 -8.46
N VAL A 37 -11.90 5.55 -7.34
CA VAL A 37 -11.29 5.39 -6.02
C VAL A 37 -10.94 3.93 -5.71
N GLU A 38 -11.68 2.98 -6.28
CA GLU A 38 -11.44 1.54 -6.12
C GLU A 38 -10.06 1.13 -6.63
N ARG A 39 -9.51 1.88 -7.60
CA ARG A 39 -8.20 1.59 -8.20
C ARG A 39 -7.02 2.21 -7.44
N ILE A 40 -7.30 2.95 -6.38
CA ILE A 40 -6.27 3.50 -5.52
C ILE A 40 -5.87 2.43 -4.49
N VAL A 41 -4.58 2.16 -4.37
CA VAL A 41 -4.06 1.24 -3.36
C VAL A 41 -3.72 2.02 -2.12
N LYS A 42 -4.36 1.70 -1.00
CA LYS A 42 -3.97 2.20 0.31
C LYS A 42 -2.95 1.23 0.90
N SER A 43 -1.81 1.75 1.33
CA SER A 43 -0.79 0.98 2.05
C SER A 43 -0.90 1.35 3.52
N LEU A 44 -1.52 0.49 4.30
CA LEU A 44 -1.80 0.73 5.71
C LEU A 44 -0.84 -0.07 6.57
N VAL A 45 -0.29 0.56 7.60
CA VAL A 45 0.67 -0.11 8.49
C VAL A 45 -0.06 -0.57 9.75
N PHE A 46 0.07 -1.86 10.05
CA PHE A 46 -0.49 -2.48 11.25
C PHE A 46 0.64 -3.09 12.08
N MET A 47 0.39 -3.23 13.37
CA MET A 47 1.26 -3.99 14.27
C MET A 47 0.51 -5.27 14.63
N ALA A 48 1.08 -6.41 14.28
CA ALA A 48 0.52 -7.73 14.55
C ALA A 48 1.46 -8.44 15.52
N ASP A 49 1.02 -8.62 16.76
CA ASP A 49 1.84 -9.21 17.84
C ASP A 49 3.23 -8.54 17.94
N GLY A 50 3.28 -7.21 17.78
CA GLY A 50 4.50 -6.43 17.87
C GLY A 50 5.33 -6.36 16.59
N GLU A 51 4.89 -6.99 15.50
CA GLU A 51 5.61 -6.98 14.22
C GLU A 51 4.89 -6.12 13.18
N PRO A 52 5.62 -5.37 12.35
CA PRO A 52 4.99 -4.52 11.34
C PRO A 52 4.46 -5.34 10.16
N VAL A 53 3.25 -4.98 9.71
CA VAL A 53 2.64 -5.55 8.52
C VAL A 53 2.08 -4.39 7.69
N VAL A 54 2.38 -4.40 6.40
CA VAL A 54 1.80 -3.45 5.46
C VAL A 54 0.65 -4.15 4.74
N VAL A 55 -0.53 -3.58 4.82
CA VAL A 55 -1.73 -4.14 4.19
C VAL A 55 -2.14 -3.26 3.03
N LEU A 56 -2.24 -3.85 1.86
CA LEU A 56 -2.64 -3.18 0.62
C LEU A 56 -4.11 -3.45 0.37
N CYS A 57 -4.92 -2.41 0.28
CA CYS A 57 -6.33 -2.56 -0.03
C CYS A 57 -6.83 -1.43 -0.92
N SER A 58 -8.00 -1.64 -1.56
CA SER A 58 -8.63 -0.65 -2.39
C SER A 58 -8.98 0.61 -1.60
N GLY A 59 -8.90 1.78 -2.26
CA GLY A 59 -9.21 3.06 -1.64
C GLY A 59 -10.62 3.16 -1.08
N ARG A 60 -11.55 2.35 -1.57
CA ARG A 60 -12.92 2.29 -1.06
C ARG A 60 -13.09 1.33 0.10
N SER A 61 -12.21 0.36 0.23
CA SER A 61 -12.30 -0.71 1.22
C SER A 61 -11.72 -0.31 2.56
N ARG A 62 -12.12 -1.03 3.60
CA ARG A 62 -11.53 -0.93 4.93
C ARG A 62 -10.99 -2.29 5.33
N VAL A 63 -9.90 -2.29 6.08
CA VAL A 63 -9.34 -3.52 6.62
C VAL A 63 -10.17 -3.94 7.83
N ASP A 64 -10.62 -5.19 7.82
CA ASP A 64 -11.26 -5.83 8.98
C ASP A 64 -10.15 -6.44 9.82
N GLU A 65 -9.95 -5.92 11.03
CA GLU A 65 -8.85 -6.36 11.89
C GLU A 65 -8.97 -7.82 12.32
N ALA A 66 -10.19 -8.32 12.48
CA ALA A 66 -10.39 -9.73 12.81
C ALA A 66 -9.98 -10.65 11.66
N ARG A 67 -10.32 -10.26 10.43
CA ARG A 67 -9.91 -11.02 9.23
C ARG A 67 -8.40 -10.93 9.03
N LEU A 68 -7.82 -9.77 9.30
CA LEU A 68 -6.37 -9.59 9.21
C LEU A 68 -5.65 -10.47 10.22
N ALA A 69 -6.10 -10.47 11.47
CA ALA A 69 -5.51 -11.30 12.51
C ALA A 69 -5.60 -12.79 12.14
N ALA A 70 -6.74 -13.23 11.62
CA ALA A 70 -6.92 -14.62 11.17
C ALA A 70 -5.97 -14.96 10.02
N ALA A 71 -5.83 -14.08 9.04
CA ALA A 71 -4.94 -14.30 7.90
C ALA A 71 -3.47 -14.38 8.31
N LEU A 72 -3.07 -13.63 9.35
CA LEU A 72 -1.70 -13.61 9.86
C LEU A 72 -1.43 -14.69 10.90
N GLY A 73 -2.47 -15.32 11.45
CA GLY A 73 -2.33 -16.18 12.61
C GLY A 73 -1.90 -15.41 13.86
N ALA A 74 -2.30 -14.13 13.96
CA ALA A 74 -1.89 -13.24 15.03
C ALA A 74 -2.93 -13.23 16.17
N SER A 75 -2.46 -13.03 17.40
CA SER A 75 -3.31 -12.89 18.58
C SER A 75 -3.91 -11.51 18.70
N GLY A 76 -3.14 -10.47 18.32
CA GLY A 76 -3.59 -9.08 18.40
C GLY A 76 -3.06 -8.25 17.25
N VAL A 77 -3.95 -7.42 16.68
CA VAL A 77 -3.63 -6.54 15.56
C VAL A 77 -4.14 -5.14 15.89
N ARG A 78 -3.36 -4.12 15.61
CA ARG A 78 -3.77 -2.72 15.74
C ARG A 78 -3.12 -1.88 14.64
N ARG A 79 -3.71 -0.73 14.34
CA ARG A 79 -3.08 0.23 13.46
C ARG A 79 -1.79 0.74 14.10
N ALA A 80 -0.75 0.87 13.30
CA ALA A 80 0.47 1.53 13.74
C ALA A 80 0.21 3.02 13.96
N THR A 81 0.90 3.62 14.92
CA THR A 81 0.90 5.08 15.07
C THR A 81 1.68 5.72 13.91
N ALA A 82 1.50 7.04 13.72
CA ALA A 82 2.24 7.77 12.71
C ALA A 82 3.75 7.63 12.89
N ASP A 83 4.22 7.70 14.14
CA ASP A 83 5.65 7.55 14.47
C ASP A 83 6.15 6.15 14.17
N GLU A 84 5.37 5.12 14.51
CA GLU A 84 5.71 3.72 14.18
C GLU A 84 5.80 3.51 12.68
N ALA A 85 4.81 3.99 11.93
CA ALA A 85 4.80 3.86 10.48
C ALA A 85 6.03 4.53 9.85
N LYS A 86 6.36 5.74 10.28
CA LYS A 86 7.53 6.46 9.78
C LYS A 86 8.83 5.74 10.11
N ARG A 87 8.97 5.27 11.34
CA ARG A 87 10.17 4.59 11.80
C ARG A 87 10.39 3.26 11.08
N LEU A 88 9.31 2.49 10.89
CA LEU A 88 9.40 1.14 10.33
C LEU A 88 9.47 1.13 8.82
N THR A 89 8.71 1.96 8.15
CA THR A 89 8.69 1.99 6.68
C THR A 89 9.64 3.01 6.07
N GLY A 90 9.98 4.06 6.83
CA GLY A 90 10.76 5.18 6.33
C GLY A 90 9.93 6.26 5.66
N TYR A 91 8.61 6.10 5.63
CA TYR A 91 7.68 7.02 4.94
C TYR A 91 6.57 7.46 5.87
N ALA A 92 6.10 8.69 5.68
CA ALA A 92 4.97 9.22 6.45
C ALA A 92 3.66 8.58 5.98
N ILE A 93 2.69 8.50 6.90
CA ILE A 93 1.33 8.06 6.56
C ILE A 93 0.80 8.93 5.41
N GLY A 94 0.14 8.29 4.45
CA GLY A 94 -0.33 8.94 3.22
C GLY A 94 0.65 8.82 2.06
N GLY A 95 1.94 8.63 2.35
CA GLY A 95 2.97 8.43 1.33
C GLY A 95 3.60 7.04 1.34
N VAL A 96 3.14 6.13 2.21
CA VAL A 96 3.72 4.79 2.33
C VAL A 96 3.53 4.02 1.02
N PRO A 97 4.62 3.62 0.35
CA PRO A 97 4.51 2.82 -0.86
C PRO A 97 4.25 1.35 -0.50
N PRO A 98 3.82 0.54 -1.47
CA PRO A 98 3.56 -0.88 -1.21
C PRO A 98 4.81 -1.72 -1.05
N PHE A 99 5.98 -1.17 -1.31
CA PHE A 99 7.28 -1.85 -1.20
C PHE A 99 8.39 -0.81 -0.98
N ALA A 100 9.63 -1.26 -0.91
CA ALA A 100 10.82 -0.40 -0.67
C ALA A 100 10.83 0.22 0.74
N HIS A 101 10.36 -0.52 1.75
CA HIS A 101 10.31 -0.06 3.12
C HIS A 101 11.70 -0.08 3.77
N ALA A 102 11.92 0.80 4.75
CA ALA A 102 13.21 0.92 5.45
C ALA A 102 13.57 -0.37 6.19
N GLN A 103 12.58 -1.00 6.82
CA GLN A 103 12.73 -2.33 7.42
C GLN A 103 11.92 -3.32 6.62
N LEU A 104 12.34 -4.58 6.65
CA LEU A 104 11.58 -5.63 5.99
C LEU A 104 10.25 -5.81 6.73
N CYS A 105 9.16 -5.53 6.03
CA CYS A 105 7.80 -5.70 6.54
C CYS A 105 7.11 -6.81 5.77
N ARG A 106 6.31 -7.60 6.49
CA ARG A 106 5.40 -8.53 5.83
C ARG A 106 4.34 -7.71 5.10
N VAL A 107 3.98 -8.11 3.88
CA VAL A 107 2.99 -7.41 3.08
C VAL A 107 1.84 -8.36 2.76
N LEU A 108 0.61 -7.93 3.06
CA LEU A 108 -0.61 -8.61 2.65
C LEU A 108 -1.37 -7.72 1.68
N ALA A 109 -1.88 -8.31 0.61
CA ALA A 109 -2.74 -7.61 -0.34
C ALA A 109 -4.14 -8.19 -0.29
N ASP A 110 -5.15 -7.31 -0.17
CA ASP A 110 -6.53 -7.76 -0.21
C ASP A 110 -6.85 -8.28 -1.61
N GLN A 111 -7.55 -9.41 -1.67
CA GLN A 111 -7.89 -10.06 -2.93
C GLN A 111 -8.69 -9.16 -3.88
N GLY A 112 -9.42 -8.17 -3.34
CA GLY A 112 -10.20 -7.24 -4.16
C GLY A 112 -9.37 -6.41 -5.14
N LEU A 113 -8.07 -6.23 -4.88
CA LEU A 113 -7.18 -5.51 -5.80
C LEU A 113 -6.96 -6.27 -7.10
N LEU A 114 -7.13 -7.58 -7.10
CA LEU A 114 -6.90 -8.42 -8.28
C LEU A 114 -8.01 -8.29 -9.33
N ALA A 115 -9.12 -7.63 -9.00
CA ALA A 115 -10.22 -7.41 -9.93
C ALA A 115 -9.90 -6.37 -11.02
N PHE A 116 -8.82 -5.60 -10.84
CA PHE A 116 -8.48 -4.51 -11.75
C PHE A 116 -7.31 -4.87 -12.66
N ASP A 117 -7.27 -4.26 -13.84
CA ASP A 117 -6.15 -4.40 -14.77
C ASP A 117 -4.97 -3.48 -14.40
N GLU A 118 -5.27 -2.38 -13.71
CA GLU A 118 -4.26 -1.42 -13.27
C GLU A 118 -4.75 -0.74 -11.99
N VAL A 119 -3.82 -0.53 -11.06
CA VAL A 119 -4.05 0.20 -9.81
C VAL A 119 -2.98 1.27 -9.64
N TRP A 120 -3.23 2.21 -8.72
CA TRP A 120 -2.35 3.35 -8.46
C TRP A 120 -1.92 3.35 -7.00
N ALA A 121 -0.62 3.44 -6.77
CA ALA A 121 -0.06 3.37 -5.42
C ALA A 121 0.83 4.58 -5.13
N ALA A 122 1.05 4.87 -3.85
CA ALA A 122 1.91 5.98 -3.42
C ALA A 122 3.38 5.66 -3.70
N ALA A 123 4.12 6.69 -4.09
CA ALA A 123 5.53 6.57 -4.47
C ALA A 123 6.48 7.10 -3.38
N GLY A 124 6.04 7.14 -2.14
CA GLY A 124 6.86 7.59 -1.02
C GLY A 124 6.55 9.00 -0.54
N LEU A 125 5.70 9.72 -1.25
CA LEU A 125 5.25 11.07 -0.91
C LEU A 125 3.74 11.15 -1.10
N PRO A 126 3.04 11.98 -0.31
CA PRO A 126 1.57 12.09 -0.43
C PRO A 126 1.09 12.62 -1.78
N ASP A 127 1.95 13.32 -2.51
CA ASP A 127 1.61 13.93 -3.81
C ASP A 127 2.22 13.19 -5.00
N ALA A 128 2.71 11.99 -4.80
CA ALA A 128 3.35 11.20 -5.86
C ALA A 128 2.77 9.80 -5.92
N VAL A 129 2.35 9.38 -7.11
CA VAL A 129 1.73 8.06 -7.33
C VAL A 129 2.29 7.43 -8.60
N PHE A 130 2.09 6.13 -8.74
CA PHE A 130 2.44 5.40 -9.95
C PHE A 130 1.38 4.35 -10.27
N PRO A 131 1.13 4.08 -11.56
CA PRO A 131 0.27 2.98 -11.96
C PRO A 131 1.07 1.68 -12.00
N ILE A 132 0.41 0.58 -11.67
CA ILE A 132 1.04 -0.74 -11.72
C ILE A 132 -0.02 -1.81 -11.94
N VAL A 133 0.34 -2.84 -12.68
CA VAL A 133 -0.50 -4.03 -12.84
C VAL A 133 -0.49 -4.82 -11.52
N PRO A 134 -1.65 -5.29 -11.02
CA PRO A 134 -1.68 -6.02 -9.75
C PRO A 134 -0.72 -7.20 -9.64
N SER A 135 -0.52 -7.98 -10.70
CA SER A 135 0.43 -9.09 -10.67
C SER A 135 1.87 -8.63 -10.44
N ASP A 136 2.27 -7.50 -11.04
CA ASP A 136 3.58 -6.92 -10.80
C ASP A 136 3.69 -6.37 -9.39
N LEU A 137 2.62 -5.74 -8.89
CA LEU A 137 2.57 -5.23 -7.52
C LEU A 137 2.81 -6.36 -6.50
N LEU A 138 2.10 -7.46 -6.65
CA LEU A 138 2.24 -8.61 -5.75
C LEU A 138 3.66 -9.19 -5.78
N ARG A 139 4.23 -9.29 -6.97
CA ARG A 139 5.57 -9.85 -7.15
C ARG A 139 6.64 -8.95 -6.52
N ILE A 140 6.59 -7.65 -6.82
CA ILE A 140 7.59 -6.69 -6.33
C ILE A 140 7.49 -6.52 -4.81
N ALA A 141 6.28 -6.47 -4.28
CA ALA A 141 6.04 -6.31 -2.85
C ALA A 141 6.24 -7.61 -2.08
N ASP A 142 6.38 -8.74 -2.77
CA ASP A 142 6.39 -10.08 -2.16
C ASP A 142 5.18 -10.24 -1.25
N ALA A 143 4.01 -9.90 -1.76
CA ALA A 143 2.77 -9.83 -0.99
C ALA A 143 2.05 -11.17 -0.99
N GLU A 144 1.50 -11.51 0.18
CA GLU A 144 0.54 -12.61 0.31
C GLU A 144 -0.86 -12.06 0.03
N VAL A 145 -1.68 -12.83 -0.67
CA VAL A 145 -3.07 -12.44 -0.97
C VAL A 145 -3.99 -13.06 0.07
N ALA A 146 -4.89 -12.24 0.61
CA ALA A 146 -5.87 -12.70 1.59
C ALA A 146 -7.13 -11.84 1.51
N ALA A 147 -8.24 -12.35 2.06
CA ALA A 147 -9.49 -11.61 2.17
C ALA A 147 -9.48 -10.86 3.50
N VAL A 148 -9.02 -9.62 3.52
CA VAL A 148 -8.88 -8.81 4.74
C VAL A 148 -9.77 -7.57 4.75
N ALA A 149 -10.40 -7.22 3.64
CA ALA A 149 -11.35 -6.12 3.60
C ALA A 149 -12.71 -6.57 4.12
N GLY A 150 -13.35 -5.70 4.88
CA GLY A 150 -14.64 -5.98 5.45
C GLY A 150 -15.71 -4.95 5.14
#